data_4f67beb039f74fa31ddbc87cba12d30f
#
_entry.id   4f67beb039f74fa31ddbc87cba12d30f
#
_cell.length_a   1.000
_cell.length_b   1.000
_cell.length_c   1.000
_cell.angle_alpha   90.00
_cell.angle_beta   90.00
_cell.angle_gamma   90.00
#
_symmetry.space_group_name_H-M   'P 1'
#
loop_
_entity.id
_entity.type
_entity.pdbx_description
1 polymer ?
#
loop_
_entity_poly.entity_id
_entity_poly.type
_entity_poly.pdbx_seq_one_letter_code
_entity_poly.pdbx_strand_id
1 'polypeptide(L)'
;MIRYIKNIVIAIIISVIGINCTAICINAEAEERRIVYLTFDDGPSFSNTDSILDILCKNDVKATFCIVGSNAASNKGTMRRINNSGMGILPHCNNHDYKKIYNSTESYANDLDECMKTINGIIDEERTYTMVRMPGGSTNTVCSRDVLRNIKAYLKSRDVNYIDWTIDCGDTKKTVVERSVIKENIEEVCGKSVVEVVLMHDLENKKTTTEALQDIINDYKNLGYEFKTIEAMEPWEFDYLISRKIINRE
;
A
#
# COMPACT_ATOMS: atom_id res chain seq x y z
N MET A 1 -0.59 36.35 51.26
CA MET A 1 0.36 36.27 50.14
C MET A 1 0.96 34.87 49.96
N ILE A 2 1.54 34.24 50.97
CA ILE A 2 2.17 32.88 50.90
C ILE A 2 1.18 31.76 50.51
N ARG A 3 -0.09 31.84 50.91
CA ARG A 3 -1.13 30.83 50.62
C ARG A 3 -1.57 30.84 49.14
N TYR A 4 -1.53 32.00 48.48
CA TYR A 4 -1.85 32.16 47.06
C TYR A 4 -0.73 31.58 46.14
N ILE A 5 0.52 31.78 46.55
CA ILE A 5 1.68 31.25 45.77
C ILE A 5 1.70 29.73 45.80
N LYS A 6 1.38 29.09 46.94
CA LYS A 6 1.28 27.60 47.02
C LYS A 6 0.22 27.01 46.09
N ASN A 7 -0.95 27.66 45.97
CA ASN A 7 -2.02 27.16 45.12
C ASN A 7 -1.69 27.32 43.62
N ILE A 8 -0.97 28.38 43.24
CA ILE A 8 -0.53 28.59 41.86
C ILE A 8 0.56 27.57 41.46
N VAL A 9 1.50 27.29 42.37
CA VAL A 9 2.56 26.30 42.11
C VAL A 9 1.97 24.88 41.99
N ILE A 10 0.99 24.52 42.81
CA ILE A 10 0.31 23.22 42.72
C ILE A 10 -0.50 23.09 41.41
N ALA A 11 -1.18 24.16 41.00
CA ALA A 11 -1.94 24.15 39.72
C ALA A 11 -1.02 24.00 38.50
N ILE A 12 0.15 24.65 38.51
CA ILE A 12 1.14 24.53 37.41
C ILE A 12 1.76 23.12 37.37
N ILE A 13 2.08 22.54 38.55
CA ILE A 13 2.62 21.18 38.61
C ILE A 13 1.61 20.15 38.10
N ILE A 14 0.33 20.28 38.45
CA ILE A 14 -0.73 19.36 37.96
C ILE A 14 -0.93 19.51 36.46
N SER A 15 -0.84 20.73 35.89
CA SER A 15 -0.97 20.94 34.46
C SER A 15 0.21 20.38 33.68
N VAL A 16 1.44 20.48 34.18
CA VAL A 16 2.65 19.95 33.55
C VAL A 16 2.67 18.41 33.62
N ILE A 17 2.22 17.81 34.73
CA ILE A 17 2.10 16.34 34.83
C ILE A 17 0.98 15.83 33.94
N GLY A 18 -0.16 16.53 33.83
CA GLY A 18 -1.25 16.16 32.93
C GLY A 18 -0.85 16.19 31.45
N ILE A 19 -0.07 17.19 31.02
CA ILE A 19 0.41 17.31 29.64
C ILE A 19 1.46 16.22 29.33
N ASN A 20 2.35 15.89 30.26
CA ASN A 20 3.32 14.83 30.08
C ASN A 20 2.66 13.43 30.05
N CYS A 21 1.64 13.17 30.89
CA CYS A 21 0.90 11.91 30.85
C CYS A 21 0.13 11.72 29.54
N THR A 22 -0.52 12.77 29.01
CA THR A 22 -1.23 12.67 27.72
C THR A 22 -0.27 12.48 26.55
N ALA A 23 0.88 13.15 26.54
CA ALA A 23 1.91 12.96 25.51
C ALA A 23 2.53 11.55 25.57
N ILE A 24 2.77 11.00 26.77
CA ILE A 24 3.28 9.64 26.95
C ILE A 24 2.21 8.61 26.53
N CYS A 25 0.93 8.81 26.84
CA CYS A 25 -0.14 7.91 26.40
C CYS A 25 -0.33 7.92 24.88
N ILE A 26 -0.26 9.10 24.22
CA ILE A 26 -0.36 9.20 22.76
C ILE A 26 0.81 8.48 22.08
N ASN A 27 2.04 8.62 22.60
CA ASN A 27 3.20 7.91 22.04
C ASN A 27 3.15 6.40 22.31
N ALA A 28 2.67 5.97 23.50
CA ALA A 28 2.52 4.54 23.82
C ALA A 28 1.42 3.87 22.97
N GLU A 29 0.29 4.55 22.69
CA GLU A 29 -0.73 4.02 21.78
C GLU A 29 -0.23 3.89 20.35
N ALA A 30 0.58 4.83 19.85
CA ALA A 30 1.15 4.76 18.51
C ALA A 30 2.21 3.65 18.38
N GLU A 31 2.98 3.35 19.44
CA GLU A 31 3.98 2.26 19.45
C GLU A 31 3.33 0.86 19.54
N GLU A 32 2.12 0.74 20.08
CA GLU A 32 1.40 -0.54 20.18
C GLU A 32 0.59 -0.91 18.92
N ARG A 33 0.26 0.06 18.07
CA ARG A 33 -0.51 -0.21 16.84
C ARG A 33 0.37 -0.83 15.76
N ARG A 34 -0.08 -1.97 15.23
CA ARG A 34 0.57 -2.69 14.13
C ARG A 34 -0.32 -2.66 12.90
N ILE A 35 0.20 -2.17 11.80
CA ILE A 35 -0.56 -1.96 10.57
C ILE A 35 -0.01 -2.82 9.44
N VAL A 36 -0.90 -3.49 8.71
CA VAL A 36 -0.54 -4.18 7.47
C VAL A 36 -1.34 -3.64 6.29
N TYR A 37 -0.62 -3.35 5.23
CA TYR A 37 -1.15 -3.03 3.91
C TYR A 37 -0.95 -4.25 3.01
N LEU A 38 -1.99 -5.05 2.81
CA LEU A 38 -1.97 -6.08 1.77
C LEU A 38 -2.11 -5.38 0.41
N THR A 39 -1.19 -5.62 -0.51
CA THR A 39 -1.23 -5.01 -1.85
C THR A 39 -1.20 -6.06 -2.93
N PHE A 40 -2.00 -5.84 -3.98
CA PHE A 40 -2.11 -6.72 -5.14
C PHE A 40 -1.81 -5.92 -6.41
N ASP A 41 -0.73 -6.27 -7.09
CA ASP A 41 -0.30 -5.59 -8.31
C ASP A 41 -0.81 -6.31 -9.57
N ASP A 42 -0.86 -5.58 -10.68
CA ASP A 42 -1.12 -6.01 -12.06
C ASP A 42 -2.60 -6.22 -12.46
N GLY A 43 -3.51 -6.33 -11.52
CA GLY A 43 -4.94 -6.56 -11.79
C GLY A 43 -5.69 -5.35 -12.38
N PRO A 44 -7.02 -5.44 -12.45
CA PRO A 44 -7.84 -6.61 -12.10
C PRO A 44 -7.81 -7.71 -13.17
N SER A 45 -7.84 -8.97 -12.75
CA SER A 45 -8.00 -10.13 -13.63
C SER A 45 -9.47 -10.57 -13.72
N PHE A 46 -9.76 -11.49 -14.65
CA PHE A 46 -11.12 -11.90 -14.98
C PHE A 46 -11.83 -12.63 -13.83
N SER A 47 -11.14 -13.50 -13.09
CA SER A 47 -11.76 -14.30 -12.01
C SER A 47 -10.94 -14.32 -10.72
N ASN A 48 -9.62 -14.19 -10.80
CA ASN A 48 -8.77 -14.32 -9.64
C ASN A 48 -8.93 -13.13 -8.68
N THR A 49 -9.02 -11.90 -9.20
CA THR A 49 -9.28 -10.69 -8.40
C THR A 49 -10.62 -10.79 -7.67
N ASP A 50 -11.69 -11.31 -8.32
CA ASP A 50 -12.98 -11.51 -7.67
C ASP A 50 -12.89 -12.52 -6.51
N SER A 51 -12.12 -13.60 -6.68
CA SER A 51 -11.87 -14.59 -5.62
C SER A 51 -11.11 -13.99 -4.43
N ILE A 52 -10.13 -13.12 -4.69
CA ILE A 52 -9.42 -12.35 -3.66
C ILE A 52 -10.40 -11.45 -2.90
N LEU A 53 -11.25 -10.70 -3.62
CA LEU A 53 -12.27 -9.83 -3.02
C LEU A 53 -13.25 -10.61 -2.13
N ASP A 54 -13.66 -11.82 -2.55
CA ASP A 54 -14.53 -12.69 -1.73
C ASP A 54 -13.87 -13.03 -0.39
N ILE A 55 -12.56 -13.38 -0.40
CA ILE A 55 -11.82 -13.73 0.81
C ILE A 55 -11.65 -12.48 1.70
N LEU A 56 -11.27 -11.34 1.14
CA LEU A 56 -11.11 -10.08 1.89
C LEU A 56 -12.42 -9.65 2.56
N CYS A 57 -13.52 -9.62 1.80
CA CYS A 57 -14.85 -9.26 2.31
C CYS A 57 -15.34 -10.23 3.39
N LYS A 58 -15.17 -11.55 3.20
CA LYS A 58 -15.53 -12.57 4.20
C LYS A 58 -14.78 -12.38 5.53
N ASN A 59 -13.56 -11.90 5.48
CA ASN A 59 -12.71 -11.68 6.66
C ASN A 59 -12.86 -10.27 7.26
N ASP A 60 -13.64 -9.39 6.62
CA ASP A 60 -13.77 -7.96 6.97
C ASP A 60 -12.40 -7.26 7.05
N VAL A 61 -11.53 -7.50 6.07
CA VAL A 61 -10.22 -6.88 5.96
C VAL A 61 -10.11 -6.03 4.71
N LYS A 62 -9.31 -4.97 4.79
CA LYS A 62 -9.03 -4.06 3.69
C LYS A 62 -7.69 -4.39 3.05
N ALA A 63 -7.60 -4.10 1.75
CA ALA A 63 -6.40 -4.24 0.94
C ALA A 63 -6.35 -3.14 -0.12
N THR A 64 -5.22 -2.99 -0.80
CA THR A 64 -5.04 -2.03 -1.89
C THR A 64 -4.68 -2.76 -3.17
N PHE A 65 -5.34 -2.41 -4.26
CA PHE A 65 -5.07 -2.93 -5.60
C PHE A 65 -4.31 -1.90 -6.43
N CYS A 66 -3.15 -2.28 -6.95
CA CYS A 66 -2.33 -1.45 -7.83
C CYS A 66 -2.70 -1.79 -9.28
N ILE A 67 -3.47 -0.92 -9.90
CA ILE A 67 -4.26 -1.21 -11.09
C ILE A 67 -3.48 -1.00 -12.38
N VAL A 68 -3.54 -1.97 -13.27
CA VAL A 68 -3.17 -1.82 -14.67
C VAL A 68 -4.41 -1.38 -15.46
N GLY A 69 -4.38 -0.17 -16.05
CA GLY A 69 -5.54 0.46 -16.69
C GLY A 69 -6.14 -0.38 -17.82
N SER A 70 -5.32 -1.01 -18.68
CA SER A 70 -5.81 -1.91 -19.74
C SER A 70 -6.54 -3.14 -19.19
N ASN A 71 -6.10 -3.66 -18.04
CA ASN A 71 -6.78 -4.76 -17.35
C ASN A 71 -8.10 -4.30 -16.74
N ALA A 72 -8.12 -3.10 -16.15
CA ALA A 72 -9.36 -2.47 -15.66
C ALA A 72 -10.36 -2.23 -16.80
N ALA A 73 -9.90 -1.75 -17.96
CA ALA A 73 -10.74 -1.55 -19.14
C ALA A 73 -11.36 -2.86 -19.65
N SER A 74 -10.61 -3.96 -19.55
CA SER A 74 -11.05 -5.30 -19.93
C SER A 74 -11.98 -5.95 -18.89
N ASN A 75 -11.87 -5.57 -17.61
CA ASN A 75 -12.57 -6.16 -16.47
C ASN A 75 -13.32 -5.08 -15.64
N LYS A 76 -14.11 -4.25 -16.33
CA LYS A 76 -14.82 -3.10 -15.72
C LYS A 76 -15.72 -3.49 -14.54
N GLY A 77 -16.34 -4.66 -14.59
CA GLY A 77 -17.18 -5.18 -13.49
C GLY A 77 -16.37 -5.39 -12.22
N THR A 78 -15.25 -6.09 -12.32
CA THR A 78 -14.33 -6.36 -11.21
C THR A 78 -13.70 -5.05 -10.69
N MET A 79 -13.33 -4.11 -11.59
CA MET A 79 -12.82 -2.79 -11.19
C MET A 79 -13.84 -2.01 -10.35
N ARG A 80 -15.10 -1.97 -10.76
CA ARG A 80 -16.19 -1.36 -9.96
C ARG A 80 -16.42 -2.09 -8.64
N ARG A 81 -16.26 -3.41 -8.62
CA ARG A 81 -16.38 -4.20 -7.40
C ARG A 81 -15.28 -3.87 -6.40
N ILE A 82 -14.00 -3.70 -6.84
CA ILE A 82 -12.91 -3.22 -5.99
C ILE A 82 -13.33 -1.90 -5.31
N ASN A 83 -13.78 -0.93 -6.11
CA ASN A 83 -14.23 0.37 -5.62
C ASN A 83 -15.39 0.26 -4.62
N ASN A 84 -16.46 -0.45 -4.98
CA ASN A 84 -17.67 -0.58 -4.18
C ASN A 84 -17.45 -1.37 -2.87
N SER A 85 -16.41 -2.20 -2.80
CA SER A 85 -16.00 -2.93 -1.59
C SER A 85 -15.17 -2.08 -0.64
N GLY A 86 -14.88 -0.82 -1.00
CA GLY A 86 -14.06 0.10 -0.20
C GLY A 86 -12.61 -0.39 -0.07
N MET A 87 -12.10 -1.07 -1.09
CA MET A 87 -10.68 -1.39 -1.21
C MET A 87 -9.91 -0.19 -1.73
N GLY A 88 -8.62 -0.10 -1.40
CA GLY A 88 -7.74 0.92 -1.93
C GLY A 88 -7.44 0.71 -3.41
N ILE A 89 -7.22 1.79 -4.12
CA ILE A 89 -6.91 1.81 -5.55
C ILE A 89 -5.71 2.70 -5.79
N LEU A 90 -4.59 2.12 -6.23
CA LEU A 90 -3.43 2.88 -6.68
C LEU A 90 -3.23 2.68 -8.19
N PRO A 91 -2.90 3.75 -8.94
CA PRO A 91 -2.42 3.60 -10.31
C PRO A 91 -1.09 2.85 -10.31
N HIS A 92 -0.96 1.85 -11.21
CA HIS A 92 0.28 1.11 -11.43
C HIS A 92 0.90 1.50 -12.77
N CYS A 93 0.20 1.26 -13.84
CA CYS A 93 0.47 1.70 -15.20
C CYS A 93 -0.77 1.45 -16.06
N ASN A 94 -0.81 1.99 -17.28
CA ASN A 94 -1.90 1.65 -18.20
C ASN A 94 -1.60 0.38 -18.99
N ASN A 95 -0.35 0.21 -19.42
CA ASN A 95 0.04 -0.91 -20.24
C ASN A 95 1.35 -1.51 -19.74
N HIS A 96 1.30 -2.65 -19.05
CA HIS A 96 2.42 -3.26 -18.33
C HIS A 96 3.55 -3.79 -19.25
N ASP A 97 3.97 -2.96 -20.21
CA ASP A 97 5.13 -3.20 -21.08
C ASP A 97 6.30 -2.31 -20.61
N TYR A 98 7.20 -2.88 -19.84
CA TYR A 98 8.37 -2.17 -19.29
C TYR A 98 9.18 -1.41 -20.32
N LYS A 99 9.34 -1.95 -21.55
CA LYS A 99 10.12 -1.29 -22.59
C LYS A 99 9.45 -0.03 -23.09
N LYS A 100 8.12 0.02 -23.08
CA LYS A 100 7.35 1.20 -23.45
C LYS A 100 7.30 2.23 -22.35
N ILE A 101 6.84 1.82 -21.15
CA ILE A 101 6.66 2.76 -20.03
C ILE A 101 7.97 3.37 -19.56
N TYR A 102 9.06 2.61 -19.55
CA TYR A 102 10.38 3.08 -19.11
C TYR A 102 11.30 3.56 -20.23
N ASN A 103 10.77 3.75 -21.45
CA ASN A 103 11.54 4.30 -22.56
C ASN A 103 12.00 5.75 -22.28
N SER A 104 11.16 6.56 -21.66
CA SER A 104 11.45 7.95 -21.25
C SER A 104 10.55 8.39 -20.10
N THR A 105 10.86 9.52 -19.48
CA THR A 105 10.00 10.15 -18.47
C THR A 105 8.62 10.51 -19.06
N GLU A 106 8.58 11.00 -20.30
CA GLU A 106 7.35 11.33 -20.99
C GLU A 106 6.48 10.09 -21.25
N SER A 107 7.10 8.98 -21.68
CA SER A 107 6.39 7.70 -21.88
C SER A 107 5.75 7.21 -20.58
N TYR A 108 6.48 7.27 -19.46
CA TYR A 108 5.95 6.93 -18.14
C TYR A 108 4.79 7.86 -17.74
N ALA A 109 4.96 9.17 -17.91
CA ALA A 109 3.96 10.17 -17.57
C ALA A 109 2.65 9.95 -18.34
N ASN A 110 2.73 9.77 -19.65
CA ASN A 110 1.57 9.54 -20.50
C ASN A 110 0.85 8.23 -20.17
N ASP A 111 1.60 7.15 -19.90
CA ASP A 111 1.03 5.86 -19.49
C ASP A 111 0.33 5.95 -18.14
N LEU A 112 0.93 6.63 -17.15
CA LEU A 112 0.34 6.84 -15.84
C LEU A 112 -0.93 7.69 -15.91
N ASP A 113 -0.91 8.79 -16.68
CA ASP A 113 -2.07 9.67 -16.85
C ASP A 113 -3.24 8.93 -17.54
N GLU A 114 -2.95 8.08 -18.53
CA GLU A 114 -3.97 7.23 -19.18
C GLU A 114 -4.52 6.18 -18.20
N CYS A 115 -3.68 5.59 -17.34
CA CYS A 115 -4.12 4.69 -16.28
C CYS A 115 -5.12 5.37 -15.34
N MET A 116 -4.76 6.54 -14.79
CA MET A 116 -5.64 7.31 -13.89
C MET A 116 -6.97 7.68 -14.55
N LYS A 117 -6.93 8.15 -15.81
CA LYS A 117 -8.12 8.47 -16.59
C LYS A 117 -9.01 7.24 -16.82
N THR A 118 -8.41 6.09 -17.13
CA THR A 118 -9.13 4.84 -17.34
C THR A 118 -9.83 4.39 -16.06
N ILE A 119 -9.13 4.42 -14.92
CA ILE A 119 -9.70 4.06 -13.61
C ILE A 119 -10.88 4.97 -13.30
N ASN A 120 -10.68 6.30 -13.32
CA ASN A 120 -11.70 7.29 -13.00
C ASN A 120 -12.96 7.15 -13.89
N GLY A 121 -12.76 6.93 -15.20
CA GLY A 121 -13.86 6.71 -16.13
C GLY A 121 -14.64 5.41 -15.90
N ILE A 122 -14.04 4.39 -15.28
CA ILE A 122 -14.72 3.12 -14.98
C ILE A 122 -15.50 3.21 -13.66
N ILE A 123 -14.91 3.84 -12.64
CA ILE A 123 -15.56 3.98 -11.32
C ILE A 123 -16.54 5.16 -11.27
N ASP A 124 -16.56 6.01 -12.32
CA ASP A 124 -17.41 7.21 -12.41
C ASP A 124 -17.13 8.22 -11.28
N GLU A 125 -15.84 8.39 -10.95
CA GLU A 125 -15.35 9.30 -9.91
C GLU A 125 -14.14 10.11 -10.41
N GLU A 126 -14.08 11.39 -10.09
CA GLU A 126 -12.91 12.26 -10.33
C GLU A 126 -11.95 12.17 -9.13
N ARG A 127 -11.11 11.13 -9.10
CA ARG A 127 -10.11 10.95 -8.05
C ARG A 127 -8.78 11.61 -8.40
N THR A 128 -8.16 12.23 -7.40
CA THR A 128 -6.76 12.66 -7.44
C THR A 128 -5.91 11.62 -6.70
N TYR A 129 -4.89 11.09 -7.36
CA TYR A 129 -4.00 10.09 -6.79
C TYR A 129 -2.71 10.76 -6.31
N THR A 130 -2.45 10.69 -5.02
CA THR A 130 -1.22 11.21 -4.37
C THR A 130 -0.17 10.14 -4.13
N MET A 131 -0.50 8.88 -4.46
CA MET A 131 0.38 7.73 -4.32
C MET A 131 0.23 6.81 -5.53
N VAL A 132 1.35 6.22 -5.99
CA VAL A 132 1.39 5.23 -7.08
C VAL A 132 2.28 4.06 -6.72
N ARG A 133 2.11 2.91 -7.38
CA ARG A 133 3.06 1.81 -7.38
C ARG A 133 3.77 1.75 -8.72
N MET A 134 5.10 1.95 -8.72
CA MET A 134 5.90 1.85 -9.96
C MET A 134 6.03 0.38 -10.40
N PRO A 135 5.80 0.02 -11.67
CA PRO A 135 6.02 -1.33 -12.18
C PRO A 135 7.44 -1.84 -11.90
N GLY A 136 7.54 -3.00 -11.24
CA GLY A 136 8.81 -3.58 -10.82
C GLY A 136 9.48 -2.84 -9.65
N GLY A 137 8.79 -1.91 -9.00
CA GLY A 137 9.28 -1.12 -7.87
C GLY A 137 10.15 0.08 -8.27
N SER A 138 10.40 0.93 -7.30
CA SER A 138 11.15 2.18 -7.49
C SER A 138 12.66 1.97 -7.66
N THR A 139 13.14 0.75 -7.53
CA THR A 139 14.56 0.37 -7.72
C THR A 139 14.74 -0.63 -8.86
N ASN A 140 13.74 -0.79 -9.75
CA ASN A 140 13.84 -1.69 -10.88
C ASN A 140 15.07 -1.39 -11.76
N THR A 141 15.60 -2.42 -12.39
CA THR A 141 16.78 -2.34 -13.26
C THR A 141 16.43 -2.38 -14.74
N VAL A 142 15.13 -2.32 -15.07
CA VAL A 142 14.66 -2.39 -16.45
C VAL A 142 14.92 -1.09 -17.20
N CYS A 143 14.77 0.04 -16.52
CA CYS A 143 15.08 1.34 -17.11
C CYS A 143 16.49 1.82 -16.71
N SER A 144 17.02 2.77 -17.50
CA SER A 144 18.29 3.42 -17.14
C SER A 144 18.13 4.21 -15.83
N ARG A 145 19.22 4.32 -15.06
CA ARG A 145 19.23 5.09 -13.81
C ARG A 145 18.81 6.54 -14.02
N ASP A 146 19.16 7.14 -15.15
CA ASP A 146 18.81 8.52 -15.45
C ASP A 146 17.32 8.69 -15.73
N VAL A 147 16.72 7.79 -16.49
CA VAL A 147 15.27 7.78 -16.73
C VAL A 147 14.52 7.57 -15.41
N LEU A 148 14.96 6.60 -14.59
CA LEU A 148 14.33 6.34 -13.29
C LEU A 148 14.39 7.55 -12.35
N ARG A 149 15.56 8.22 -12.28
CA ARG A 149 15.72 9.45 -11.50
C ARG A 149 14.80 10.58 -11.99
N ASN A 150 14.68 10.75 -13.30
CA ASN A 150 13.82 11.77 -13.89
C ASN A 150 12.34 11.46 -13.67
N ILE A 151 11.91 10.19 -13.71
CA ILE A 151 10.55 9.77 -13.36
C ILE A 151 10.23 10.10 -11.89
N LYS A 152 11.15 9.80 -10.97
CA LYS A 152 10.97 10.17 -9.54
C LYS A 152 10.87 11.68 -9.35
N ALA A 153 11.69 12.47 -10.04
CA ALA A 153 11.60 13.93 -10.03
C ALA A 153 10.28 14.44 -10.62
N TYR A 154 9.78 13.82 -11.69
CA TYR A 154 8.48 14.12 -12.28
C TYR A 154 7.33 13.85 -11.31
N LEU A 155 7.30 12.68 -10.66
CA LEU A 155 6.29 12.35 -9.66
C LEU A 155 6.30 13.37 -8.50
N LYS A 156 7.49 13.67 -7.98
CA LYS A 156 7.67 14.68 -6.92
C LYS A 156 7.15 16.07 -7.35
N SER A 157 7.36 16.48 -8.60
CA SER A 157 6.88 17.79 -9.11
C SER A 157 5.35 17.87 -9.20
N ARG A 158 4.65 16.74 -9.14
CA ARG A 158 3.18 16.63 -9.13
C ARG A 158 2.62 16.33 -7.73
N ASP A 159 3.44 16.37 -6.69
CA ASP A 159 3.08 15.96 -5.34
C ASP A 159 2.55 14.51 -5.27
N VAL A 160 3.06 13.64 -6.17
CA VAL A 160 2.74 12.21 -6.21
C VAL A 160 3.89 11.42 -5.60
N ASN A 161 3.58 10.66 -4.56
CA ASN A 161 4.50 9.73 -3.92
C ASN A 161 4.48 8.38 -4.65
N TYR A 162 5.51 7.57 -4.42
CA TYR A 162 5.51 6.16 -4.84
C TYR A 162 5.86 5.26 -3.66
N ILE A 163 5.26 4.07 -3.65
CA ILE A 163 5.41 3.12 -2.55
C ILE A 163 5.91 1.76 -3.07
N ASP A 164 6.95 1.23 -2.41
CA ASP A 164 7.42 -0.14 -2.57
C ASP A 164 6.79 -1.05 -1.51
N TRP A 165 7.46 -2.10 -1.10
CA TRP A 165 6.99 -3.08 -0.13
C TRP A 165 8.07 -3.41 0.90
N THR A 166 7.62 -3.90 2.06
CA THR A 166 8.51 -4.43 3.10
C THR A 166 8.68 -5.93 2.95
N ILE A 167 7.67 -6.61 2.40
CA ILE A 167 7.59 -8.06 2.24
C ILE A 167 7.16 -8.39 0.82
N ASP A 168 7.94 -9.23 0.14
CA ASP A 168 7.59 -9.82 -1.15
C ASP A 168 7.19 -11.29 -0.91
N CYS A 169 5.95 -11.65 -1.23
CA CYS A 169 5.48 -13.03 -1.10
C CYS A 169 6.15 -13.99 -2.09
N GLY A 170 6.86 -13.46 -3.09
CA GLY A 170 7.63 -14.24 -4.06
C GLY A 170 6.79 -14.96 -5.11
N ASP A 171 5.54 -14.61 -5.30
CA ASP A 171 4.62 -15.26 -6.24
C ASP A 171 4.99 -15.02 -7.72
N THR A 172 5.91 -14.09 -8.00
CA THR A 172 6.45 -13.83 -9.34
C THR A 172 7.78 -14.51 -9.64
N LYS A 173 8.39 -15.20 -8.67
CA LYS A 173 9.68 -15.90 -8.86
C LYS A 173 9.59 -16.98 -9.94
N LYS A 174 8.39 -17.49 -10.22
CA LYS A 174 8.06 -18.43 -11.32
C LYS A 174 6.67 -18.10 -11.86
N THR A 175 6.30 -18.68 -13.01
CA THR A 175 4.95 -18.53 -13.59
C THR A 175 3.88 -18.97 -12.59
N VAL A 176 4.08 -20.09 -11.90
CA VAL A 176 3.28 -20.57 -10.78
C VAL A 176 4.23 -20.91 -9.63
N VAL A 177 3.98 -20.35 -8.47
CA VAL A 177 4.69 -20.64 -7.21
C VAL A 177 3.73 -21.41 -6.32
N GLU A 178 4.18 -22.49 -5.70
CA GLU A 178 3.34 -23.30 -4.81
C GLU A 178 2.82 -22.46 -3.63
N ARG A 179 1.56 -22.71 -3.22
CA ARG A 179 0.91 -22.04 -2.08
C ARG A 179 1.76 -22.10 -0.80
N SER A 180 2.36 -23.25 -0.51
CA SER A 180 3.21 -23.44 0.67
C SER A 180 4.42 -22.52 0.67
N VAL A 181 5.05 -22.31 -0.50
CA VAL A 181 6.22 -21.43 -0.64
C VAL A 181 5.82 -19.97 -0.45
N ILE A 182 4.66 -19.55 -0.98
CA ILE A 182 4.13 -18.19 -0.77
C ILE A 182 3.88 -17.94 0.71
N LYS A 183 3.24 -18.91 1.40
CA LYS A 183 2.98 -18.86 2.82
C LYS A 183 4.27 -18.77 3.63
N GLU A 184 5.22 -19.67 3.41
CA GLU A 184 6.52 -19.70 4.08
C GLU A 184 7.29 -18.38 3.92
N ASN A 185 7.34 -17.83 2.68
CA ASN A 185 8.00 -16.54 2.42
C ASN A 185 7.43 -15.39 3.28
N ILE A 186 6.14 -15.40 3.58
CA ILE A 186 5.51 -14.38 4.43
C ILE A 186 5.71 -14.71 5.90
N GLU A 187 5.47 -15.96 6.35
CA GLU A 187 5.61 -16.39 7.74
C GLU A 187 7.02 -16.13 8.30
N GLU A 188 8.05 -16.32 7.47
CA GLU A 188 9.44 -16.07 7.89
C GLU A 188 9.74 -14.61 8.25
N VAL A 189 8.97 -13.65 7.69
CA VAL A 189 9.29 -12.23 7.79
C VAL A 189 8.16 -11.37 8.35
N CYS A 190 6.91 -11.83 8.37
CA CYS A 190 5.79 -11.09 8.93
C CYS A 190 5.95 -10.85 10.44
N GLY A 191 5.41 -9.76 10.92
CA GLY A 191 5.45 -9.41 12.34
C GLY A 191 6.74 -8.77 12.82
N LYS A 192 7.70 -8.46 11.93
CA LYS A 192 8.98 -7.86 12.29
C LYS A 192 8.98 -6.33 12.31
N SER A 193 7.95 -5.70 11.75
CA SER A 193 7.83 -4.24 11.66
C SER A 193 6.45 -3.78 12.14
N VAL A 194 6.36 -2.58 12.70
CA VAL A 194 5.07 -2.00 13.14
C VAL A 194 4.16 -1.65 11.97
N VAL A 195 4.73 -1.29 10.81
CA VAL A 195 3.98 -1.10 9.57
C VAL A 195 4.59 -2.00 8.50
N GLU A 196 3.77 -2.85 7.90
CA GLU A 196 4.17 -3.77 6.85
C GLU A 196 3.36 -3.55 5.57
N VAL A 197 4.05 -3.57 4.43
CA VAL A 197 3.46 -3.50 3.09
C VAL A 197 3.80 -4.81 2.39
N VAL A 198 2.80 -5.62 2.08
CA VAL A 198 2.96 -6.95 1.48
C VAL A 198 2.68 -6.88 -0.01
N LEU A 199 3.67 -7.24 -0.83
CA LEU A 199 3.52 -7.38 -2.27
C LEU A 199 2.99 -8.76 -2.62
N MET A 200 1.89 -8.78 -3.34
CA MET A 200 1.26 -9.93 -3.99
C MET A 200 0.76 -9.51 -5.38
N HIS A 201 0.32 -10.48 -6.19
CA HIS A 201 -0.24 -10.21 -7.50
C HIS A 201 -1.59 -10.91 -7.68
N ASP A 202 -2.53 -10.29 -8.42
CA ASP A 202 -3.87 -10.80 -8.65
C ASP A 202 -4.17 -11.17 -10.11
N LEU A 203 -3.11 -11.35 -10.93
CA LEU A 203 -3.25 -11.88 -12.29
C LEU A 203 -3.92 -13.25 -12.29
N GLU A 204 -4.55 -13.62 -13.42
CA GLU A 204 -5.30 -14.86 -13.58
C GLU A 204 -4.48 -16.14 -13.29
N ASN A 205 -3.17 -16.11 -13.50
CA ASN A 205 -2.25 -17.21 -13.23
C ASN A 205 -1.69 -17.23 -11.79
N LYS A 206 -2.16 -16.34 -10.91
CA LYS A 206 -1.73 -16.24 -9.49
C LYS A 206 -2.74 -16.85 -8.50
N LYS A 207 -3.40 -17.93 -8.90
CA LYS A 207 -4.41 -18.61 -8.08
C LYS A 207 -3.85 -19.17 -6.77
N THR A 208 -2.59 -19.58 -6.76
CA THR A 208 -1.90 -20.05 -5.55
C THR A 208 -1.69 -18.94 -4.53
N THR A 209 -1.55 -17.68 -4.97
CA THR A 209 -1.55 -16.50 -4.09
C THR A 209 -2.91 -16.34 -3.41
N THR A 210 -4.00 -16.48 -4.16
CA THR A 210 -5.37 -16.46 -3.64
C THR A 210 -5.61 -17.60 -2.65
N GLU A 211 -5.13 -18.81 -2.94
CA GLU A 211 -5.22 -19.96 -2.05
C GLU A 211 -4.44 -19.78 -0.74
N ALA A 212 -3.33 -19.01 -0.75
CA ALA A 212 -2.56 -18.69 0.45
C ALA A 212 -3.17 -17.53 1.27
N LEU A 213 -4.03 -16.70 0.68
CA LEU A 213 -4.48 -15.43 1.27
C LEU A 213 -5.20 -15.61 2.61
N GLN A 214 -6.01 -16.67 2.78
CA GLN A 214 -6.70 -16.90 4.04
C GLN A 214 -5.72 -17.16 5.20
N ASP A 215 -4.64 -17.90 4.94
CA ASP A 215 -3.62 -18.17 5.97
C ASP A 215 -2.86 -16.87 6.30
N ILE A 216 -2.47 -16.10 5.28
CA ILE A 216 -1.81 -14.79 5.45
C ILE A 216 -2.65 -13.84 6.32
N ILE A 217 -3.96 -13.76 6.06
CA ILE A 217 -4.88 -12.94 6.87
C ILE A 217 -4.91 -13.44 8.31
N ASN A 218 -4.97 -14.75 8.52
CA ASN A 218 -5.00 -15.33 9.86
C ASN A 218 -3.71 -15.03 10.63
N ASP A 219 -2.56 -15.14 9.99
CA ASP A 219 -1.26 -14.87 10.59
C ASP A 219 -1.16 -13.40 11.06
N TYR A 220 -1.55 -12.44 10.21
CA TYR A 220 -1.56 -11.02 10.59
C TYR A 220 -2.59 -10.70 11.68
N LYS A 221 -3.78 -11.32 11.65
CA LYS A 221 -4.77 -11.19 12.74
C LYS A 221 -4.23 -11.73 14.07
N ASN A 222 -3.58 -12.88 14.04
CA ASN A 222 -2.97 -13.50 15.24
C ASN A 222 -1.82 -12.66 15.81
N LEU A 223 -1.11 -11.92 14.95
CA LEU A 223 -0.05 -10.98 15.32
C LEU A 223 -0.58 -9.60 15.77
N GLY A 224 -1.91 -9.39 15.75
CA GLY A 224 -2.55 -8.17 16.19
C GLY A 224 -2.44 -6.98 15.23
N TYR A 225 -2.27 -7.25 13.92
CA TYR A 225 -2.24 -6.20 12.92
C TYR A 225 -3.64 -5.71 12.53
N GLU A 226 -3.76 -4.40 12.36
CA GLU A 226 -4.90 -3.74 11.72
C GLU A 226 -4.66 -3.72 10.20
N PHE A 227 -5.68 -4.09 9.42
CA PHE A 227 -5.64 -4.09 7.95
C PHE A 227 -6.18 -2.77 7.41
N LYS A 228 -5.37 -2.03 6.67
CA LYS A 228 -5.75 -0.74 6.11
C LYS A 228 -5.49 -0.67 4.60
N THR A 229 -6.17 0.26 3.93
CA THR A 229 -5.80 0.66 2.57
C THR A 229 -4.69 1.71 2.62
N ILE A 230 -3.84 1.77 1.60
CA ILE A 230 -2.78 2.79 1.51
C ILE A 230 -3.37 4.20 1.50
N GLU A 231 -4.56 4.40 0.92
CA GLU A 231 -5.26 5.70 0.92
C GLU A 231 -5.72 6.14 2.32
N ALA A 232 -5.90 5.18 3.25
CA ALA A 232 -6.25 5.45 4.64
C ALA A 232 -5.04 5.56 5.58
N MET A 233 -3.83 5.71 5.02
CA MET A 233 -2.57 5.85 5.76
C MET A 233 -2.58 7.11 6.63
N GLU A 234 -2.23 6.94 7.90
CA GLU A 234 -2.08 8.05 8.83
C GLU A 234 -0.68 8.69 8.72
N PRO A 235 -0.50 9.96 9.12
CA PRO A 235 0.78 10.65 9.00
C PRO A 235 1.97 9.90 9.64
N TRP A 236 1.78 9.27 10.80
CA TRP A 236 2.85 8.53 11.48
C TRP A 236 3.26 7.26 10.72
N GLU A 237 2.31 6.59 10.04
CA GLU A 237 2.57 5.41 9.20
C GLU A 237 3.37 5.82 7.94
N PHE A 238 2.99 6.96 7.36
CA PHE A 238 3.70 7.55 6.23
C PHE A 238 5.14 7.91 6.61
N ASP A 239 5.35 8.62 7.72
CA ASP A 239 6.67 9.00 8.20
C ASP A 239 7.54 7.77 8.55
N TYR A 240 6.93 6.73 9.13
CA TYR A 240 7.57 5.45 9.38
C TYR A 240 8.07 4.82 8.07
N LEU A 241 7.21 4.71 7.06
CA LEU A 241 7.55 4.10 5.76
C LEU A 241 8.57 4.94 4.96
N ILE A 242 8.56 6.27 5.09
CA ILE A 242 9.63 7.14 4.57
C ILE A 242 10.97 6.80 5.26
N SER A 243 10.99 6.71 6.58
CA SER A 243 12.22 6.41 7.35
C SER A 243 12.82 5.04 6.98
N ARG A 244 11.95 4.09 6.58
CA ARG A 244 12.32 2.75 6.13
C ARG A 244 12.63 2.67 4.64
N LYS A 245 12.54 3.79 3.90
CA LYS A 245 12.73 3.87 2.44
C LYS A 245 11.77 2.96 1.66
N ILE A 246 10.54 2.88 2.12
CA ILE A 246 9.45 2.17 1.43
C ILE A 246 8.64 3.14 0.60
N ILE A 247 8.46 4.38 1.07
CA ILE A 247 7.88 5.48 0.30
C ILE A 247 9.02 6.38 -0.17
N ASN A 248 8.98 6.83 -1.42
CA ASN A 248 9.92 7.76 -2.05
C ASN A 248 11.39 7.31 -1.92
N ARG A 249 11.66 6.02 -2.10
CA ARG A 249 13.01 5.45 -2.07
C ARG A 249 13.89 6.06 -3.16
N GLU A 250 14.96 6.71 -2.77
CA GLU A 250 15.97 7.32 -3.67
C GLU A 250 16.95 6.29 -4.25
#